data_21f411618cbcf51481d61fd2131fb0f0
#
_entry.id   21f411618cbcf51481d61fd2131fb0f0
#
_cell.length_a   1.000
_cell.length_b   1.000
_cell.length_c   1.000
_cell.angle_alpha   90.00
_cell.angle_beta   90.00
_cell.angle_gamma   90.00
#
_symmetry.space_group_name_H-M   'P 1'
#
loop_
_entity.id
_entity.type
_entity.pdbx_description
1 polymer ?
#
loop_
_entity_poly.entity_id
_entity_poly.type
_entity_poly.pdbx_seq_one_letter_code
_entity_poly.pdbx_strand_id
1 'polypeptide(L)'
;MNIFKALFGSKSKPAEEVKKDVTRDFNVLKYDGVRALRERQFDYAIQCLLRAIDMNGADLECRDYLSQAYIATDNLSQAYEQLQKMAEECPDNIAVLLRMADVAYMMEDYTAMADVCEKAMMLDGDNVQV
;
A
#
# COMPACT_ATOMS: atom_id res chain seq x y z
N MET A 1 20.91 38.63 -19.89
CA MET A 1 20.98 37.43 -19.07
C MET A 1 19.59 36.80 -18.91
N ASN A 2 19.57 35.53 -18.97
CA ASN A 2 18.31 34.82 -18.89
C ASN A 2 18.00 34.47 -17.45
N ILE A 3 17.02 35.15 -16.85
CA ILE A 3 16.60 34.91 -15.48
C ILE A 3 16.08 33.49 -15.33
N PHE A 4 15.40 32.99 -16.35
CA PHE A 4 14.88 31.64 -16.38
C PHE A 4 16.02 30.60 -16.25
N LYS A 5 17.12 30.83 -16.99
CA LYS A 5 18.29 29.97 -16.92
C LYS A 5 18.95 30.02 -15.53
N ALA A 6 18.98 31.19 -14.92
CA ALA A 6 19.53 31.35 -13.59
C ALA A 6 18.67 30.64 -12.54
N LEU A 7 17.35 30.63 -12.71
CA LEU A 7 16.45 29.97 -11.78
C LEU A 7 16.42 28.46 -11.93
N PHE A 8 16.53 27.95 -13.14
CA PHE A 8 16.38 26.51 -13.41
C PHE A 8 17.69 25.84 -13.80
N GLY A 9 18.52 26.50 -14.55
CA GLY A 9 19.80 25.93 -14.99
C GLY A 9 20.79 25.70 -13.85
N SER A 10 20.88 26.66 -12.94
CA SER A 10 21.83 26.59 -11.83
C SER A 10 21.34 25.66 -10.71
N LYS A 11 20.07 25.31 -10.70
CA LYS A 11 19.49 24.45 -9.70
C LYS A 11 19.20 23.04 -10.19
N SER A 12 19.57 22.74 -11.42
CA SER A 12 19.38 21.39 -11.94
C SER A 12 20.31 20.43 -11.22
N LYS A 13 19.76 19.38 -10.66
CA LYS A 13 20.51 18.36 -9.96
C LYS A 13 20.87 17.22 -10.91
N PRO A 14 22.01 16.54 -10.70
CA PRO A 14 22.29 15.31 -11.44
C PRO A 14 21.17 14.29 -11.22
N ALA A 15 20.96 13.42 -12.20
CA ALA A 15 19.92 12.41 -12.14
C ALA A 15 20.03 11.52 -10.88
N GLU A 16 21.27 11.20 -10.48
CA GLU A 16 21.51 10.40 -9.28
C GLU A 16 21.09 11.12 -8.01
N GLU A 17 21.34 12.41 -7.93
CA GLU A 17 20.97 13.22 -6.77
C GLU A 17 19.46 13.37 -6.68
N VAL A 18 18.79 13.55 -7.82
CA VAL A 18 17.32 13.58 -7.87
C VAL A 18 16.73 12.25 -7.39
N LYS A 19 17.29 11.12 -7.83
CA LYS A 19 16.85 9.80 -7.40
C LYS A 19 17.03 9.60 -5.91
N LYS A 20 18.14 10.07 -5.34
CA LYS A 20 18.37 9.96 -3.89
C LYS A 20 17.36 10.79 -3.10
N ASP A 21 17.06 12.01 -3.58
CA ASP A 21 16.07 12.86 -2.94
C ASP A 21 14.69 12.24 -2.98
N VAL A 22 14.28 11.67 -4.11
CA VAL A 22 12.98 11.00 -4.25
C VAL A 22 12.89 9.79 -3.32
N THR A 23 13.96 8.98 -3.25
CA THR A 23 14.01 7.83 -2.36
C THR A 23 13.90 8.25 -0.90
N ARG A 24 14.62 9.31 -0.53
CA ARG A 24 14.56 9.85 0.83
C ARG A 24 13.16 10.33 1.16
N ASP A 25 12.53 11.07 0.24
CA ASP A 25 11.18 11.60 0.45
C ASP A 25 10.16 10.46 0.59
N PHE A 26 10.29 9.43 -0.24
CA PHE A 26 9.46 8.24 -0.12
C PHE A 26 9.61 7.60 1.26
N ASN A 27 10.85 7.40 1.70
CA ASN A 27 11.12 6.76 3.00
C ASN A 27 10.56 7.59 4.16
N VAL A 28 10.71 8.92 4.09
CA VAL A 28 10.18 9.81 5.13
C VAL A 28 8.65 9.68 5.21
N LEU A 29 7.97 9.72 4.07
CA LEU A 29 6.52 9.58 4.02
C LEU A 29 6.06 8.21 4.53
N LYS A 30 6.74 7.16 4.12
CA LYS A 30 6.43 5.80 4.56
C LYS A 30 6.56 5.68 6.08
N TYR A 31 7.70 6.12 6.65
CA TYR A 31 7.92 6.02 8.09
C TYR A 31 7.01 6.92 8.89
N ASP A 32 6.72 8.12 8.40
CA ASP A 32 5.74 9.00 9.05
C ASP A 32 4.35 8.36 9.05
N GLY A 33 3.98 7.72 7.95
CA GLY A 33 2.70 7.02 7.85
C GLY A 33 2.61 5.84 8.83
N VAL A 34 3.68 5.05 8.92
CA VAL A 34 3.74 3.91 9.85
C VAL A 34 3.66 4.39 11.30
N ARG A 35 4.41 5.44 11.63
CA ARG A 35 4.40 6.00 12.97
C ARG A 35 3.01 6.54 13.31
N ALA A 36 2.39 7.28 12.39
CA ALA A 36 1.05 7.80 12.59
C ALA A 36 0.04 6.67 12.81
N LEU A 37 0.18 5.57 12.08
CA LEU A 37 -0.68 4.39 12.25
C LEU A 37 -0.54 3.83 13.67
N ARG A 38 0.67 3.70 14.17
CA ARG A 38 0.95 3.22 15.52
C ARG A 38 0.38 4.15 16.60
N GLU A 39 0.41 5.46 16.33
CA GLU A 39 -0.11 6.48 17.24
C GLU A 39 -1.62 6.69 17.06
N ARG A 40 -2.25 5.88 16.21
CA ARG A 40 -3.69 5.94 15.93
C ARG A 40 -4.13 7.27 15.30
N GLN A 41 -3.21 7.93 14.60
CA GLN A 41 -3.50 9.11 13.79
C GLN A 41 -3.78 8.67 12.35
N PHE A 42 -4.94 8.02 12.18
CA PHE A 42 -5.24 7.28 10.95
C PHE A 42 -5.37 8.17 9.72
N ASP A 43 -6.00 9.34 9.85
CA ASP A 43 -6.17 10.24 8.72
C ASP A 43 -4.81 10.74 8.20
N TYR A 44 -3.93 11.09 9.11
CA TYR A 44 -2.57 11.51 8.76
C TYR A 44 -1.78 10.33 8.15
N ALA A 45 -1.93 9.14 8.71
CA ALA A 45 -1.29 7.95 8.18
C ALA A 45 -1.72 7.69 6.74
N ILE A 46 -3.03 7.80 6.46
CA ILE A 46 -3.58 7.61 5.10
C ILE A 46 -2.95 8.62 4.13
N GLN A 47 -2.88 9.89 4.51
CA GLN A 47 -2.30 10.92 3.66
C GLN A 47 -0.83 10.63 3.33
N CYS A 48 -0.03 10.27 4.33
CA CYS A 48 1.38 9.97 4.14
C CYS A 48 1.57 8.73 3.26
N LEU A 49 0.80 7.67 3.51
CA LEU A 49 0.94 6.43 2.77
C LEU A 49 0.46 6.55 1.34
N LEU A 50 -0.61 7.30 1.08
CA LEU A 50 -1.06 7.57 -0.28
C LEU A 50 0.01 8.31 -1.08
N ARG A 51 0.64 9.31 -0.49
CA ARG A 51 1.71 10.05 -1.15
C ARG A 51 2.93 9.17 -1.40
N ALA A 52 3.26 8.29 -0.44
CA ALA A 52 4.35 7.35 -0.63
C ALA A 52 4.07 6.38 -1.79
N ILE A 53 2.84 5.89 -1.90
CA ILE A 53 2.43 5.00 -2.99
C ILE A 53 2.49 5.72 -4.34
N ASP A 54 2.12 7.00 -4.37
CA ASP A 54 2.25 7.79 -5.60
C ASP A 54 3.70 7.88 -6.08
N MET A 55 4.64 7.89 -5.14
CA MET A 55 6.07 7.94 -5.46
C MET A 55 6.62 6.56 -5.82
N ASN A 56 6.12 5.51 -5.19
CA ASN A 56 6.56 4.14 -5.46
C ASN A 56 5.39 3.17 -5.25
N GLY A 57 4.63 2.97 -6.31
CA GLY A 57 3.45 2.09 -6.27
C GLY A 57 3.78 0.60 -6.14
N ALA A 58 5.05 0.22 -6.33
CA ALA A 58 5.47 -1.17 -6.22
C ALA A 58 5.72 -1.60 -4.77
N ASP A 59 5.76 -0.66 -3.82
CA ASP A 59 6.00 -0.97 -2.41
C ASP A 59 4.74 -1.56 -1.77
N LEU A 60 4.77 -2.86 -1.55
CA LEU A 60 3.62 -3.58 -0.98
C LEU A 60 3.43 -3.31 0.51
N GLU A 61 4.48 -2.97 1.23
CA GLU A 61 4.35 -2.62 2.65
C GLU A 61 3.50 -1.37 2.84
N CYS A 62 3.68 -0.36 1.99
CA CYS A 62 2.85 0.85 2.05
C CYS A 62 1.37 0.50 1.84
N ARG A 63 1.08 -0.40 0.90
CA ARG A 63 -0.31 -0.82 0.66
C ARG A 63 -0.87 -1.59 1.85
N ASP A 64 -0.04 -2.42 2.47
CA ASP A 64 -0.45 -3.17 3.65
C ASP A 64 -0.81 -2.21 4.80
N TYR A 65 0.07 -1.27 5.10
CA TYR A 65 -0.18 -0.28 6.15
C TYR A 65 -1.39 0.59 5.82
N LEU A 66 -1.55 0.97 4.55
CA LEU A 66 -2.70 1.76 4.12
C LEU A 66 -4.01 0.98 4.30
N SER A 67 -4.01 -0.31 3.98
CA SER A 67 -5.19 -1.15 4.20
C SER A 67 -5.56 -1.21 5.68
N GLN A 68 -4.57 -1.30 6.55
CA GLN A 68 -4.80 -1.29 8.01
C GLN A 68 -5.42 0.03 8.46
N ALA A 69 -4.94 1.15 7.96
CA ALA A 69 -5.49 2.46 8.30
C ALA A 69 -6.93 2.60 7.79
N TYR A 70 -7.21 2.11 6.60
CA TYR A 70 -8.56 2.13 6.05
C TYR A 70 -9.52 1.25 6.86
N ILE A 71 -9.07 0.08 7.30
CA ILE A 71 -9.89 -0.79 8.16
C ILE A 71 -10.21 -0.07 9.47
N ALA A 72 -9.20 0.56 10.07
CA ALA A 72 -9.35 1.26 11.35
C ALA A 72 -10.34 2.43 11.27
N THR A 73 -10.51 3.03 10.09
CA THR A 73 -11.41 4.15 9.86
C THR A 73 -12.72 3.73 9.18
N ASP A 74 -12.96 2.43 9.10
CA ASP A 74 -14.17 1.86 8.49
C ASP A 74 -14.30 2.17 6.99
N ASN A 75 -13.18 2.42 6.32
CA ASN A 75 -13.11 2.61 4.88
C ASN A 75 -12.81 1.25 4.22
N LEU A 76 -13.75 0.35 4.31
CA LEU A 76 -13.54 -1.06 3.98
C LEU A 76 -13.34 -1.30 2.48
N SER A 77 -14.07 -0.58 1.63
CA SER A 77 -13.90 -0.71 0.17
C SER A 77 -12.51 -0.33 -0.27
N GLN A 78 -11.99 0.78 0.27
CA GLN A 78 -10.63 1.22 -0.03
C GLN A 78 -9.59 0.23 0.50
N ALA A 79 -9.82 -0.33 1.69
CA ALA A 79 -8.95 -1.35 2.24
C ALA A 79 -8.90 -2.58 1.34
N TYR A 80 -10.07 -3.04 0.89
CA TYR A 80 -10.18 -4.20 0.00
C TYR A 80 -9.44 -3.96 -1.31
N GLU A 81 -9.56 -2.76 -1.88
CA GLU A 81 -8.85 -2.38 -3.11
C GLU A 81 -7.34 -2.49 -2.97
N GLN A 82 -6.78 -2.02 -1.85
CA GLN A 82 -5.34 -2.14 -1.60
C GLN A 82 -4.92 -3.60 -1.49
N LEU A 83 -5.71 -4.40 -0.81
CA LEU A 83 -5.43 -5.84 -0.67
C LEU A 83 -5.52 -6.56 -2.01
N GLN A 84 -6.46 -6.18 -2.88
CA GLN A 84 -6.56 -6.74 -4.23
C GLN A 84 -5.29 -6.47 -5.03
N LYS A 85 -4.77 -5.25 -4.96
CA LYS A 85 -3.52 -4.90 -5.65
C LYS A 85 -2.35 -5.72 -5.12
N MET A 86 -2.29 -5.96 -3.82
CA MET A 86 -1.28 -6.83 -3.23
C MET A 86 -1.42 -8.27 -3.72
N ALA A 87 -2.65 -8.78 -3.81
CA ALA A 87 -2.90 -10.13 -4.29
C ALA A 87 -2.55 -10.30 -5.77
N GLU A 88 -2.71 -9.25 -6.58
CA GLU A 88 -2.29 -9.29 -7.99
C GLU A 88 -0.78 -9.48 -8.12
N GLU A 89 -0.01 -8.84 -7.23
CA GLU A 89 1.46 -8.95 -7.24
C GLU A 89 1.94 -10.25 -6.59
N CYS A 90 1.22 -10.73 -5.59
CA CYS A 90 1.58 -11.93 -4.83
C CYS A 90 0.38 -12.88 -4.74
N PRO A 91 0.00 -13.55 -5.87
CA PRO A 91 -1.22 -14.37 -5.91
C PRO A 91 -1.20 -15.56 -4.94
N ASP A 92 -0.02 -16.03 -4.56
CA ASP A 92 0.13 -17.20 -3.70
C ASP A 92 0.22 -16.84 -2.22
N ASN A 93 0.07 -15.57 -1.88
CA ASN A 93 0.16 -15.13 -0.49
C ASN A 93 -1.19 -15.35 0.21
N ILE A 94 -1.28 -16.46 0.93
CA ILE A 94 -2.51 -16.85 1.65
C ILE A 94 -2.91 -15.80 2.68
N ALA A 95 -1.93 -15.18 3.36
CA ALA A 95 -2.23 -14.17 4.37
C ALA A 95 -2.99 -12.97 3.80
N VAL A 96 -2.62 -12.53 2.60
CA VAL A 96 -3.33 -11.43 1.91
C VAL A 96 -4.76 -11.86 1.58
N LEU A 97 -4.93 -13.08 1.06
CA LEU A 97 -6.26 -13.61 0.72
C LEU A 97 -7.15 -13.70 1.96
N LEU A 98 -6.60 -14.15 3.08
CA LEU A 98 -7.36 -14.25 4.32
C LEU A 98 -7.78 -12.87 4.85
N ARG A 99 -6.93 -11.87 4.71
CA ARG A 99 -7.30 -10.49 5.05
C ARG A 99 -8.41 -9.98 4.14
N MET A 100 -8.33 -10.29 2.84
CA MET A 100 -9.40 -9.93 1.90
C MET A 100 -10.73 -10.56 2.32
N ALA A 101 -10.70 -11.83 2.74
CA ALA A 101 -11.90 -12.50 3.22
C ALA A 101 -12.47 -11.82 4.46
N ASP A 102 -11.61 -11.42 5.40
CA ASP A 102 -12.04 -10.72 6.61
C ASP A 102 -12.69 -9.37 6.27
N VAL A 103 -12.09 -8.61 5.36
CA VAL A 103 -12.64 -7.32 4.96
C VAL A 103 -13.94 -7.50 4.20
N ALA A 104 -14.01 -8.50 3.30
CA ALA A 104 -15.24 -8.83 2.58
C ALA A 104 -16.37 -9.18 3.56
N TYR A 105 -16.05 -9.94 4.61
CA TYR A 105 -17.02 -10.26 5.67
C TYR A 105 -17.52 -8.99 6.36
N MET A 106 -16.60 -8.09 6.71
CA MET A 106 -16.97 -6.81 7.34
C MET A 106 -17.85 -5.95 6.43
N MET A 107 -17.63 -6.05 5.10
CA MET A 107 -18.44 -5.36 4.09
C MET A 107 -19.77 -6.05 3.83
N GLU A 108 -19.98 -7.21 4.44
CA GLU A 108 -21.14 -8.07 4.17
C GLU A 108 -21.19 -8.54 2.70
N ASP A 109 -20.06 -8.57 2.03
CA ASP A 109 -19.93 -9.11 0.68
C ASP A 109 -19.55 -10.59 0.76
N TYR A 110 -20.54 -11.42 1.01
CA TYR A 110 -20.32 -12.85 1.26
C TYR A 110 -19.91 -13.61 0.01
N THR A 111 -20.30 -13.13 -1.17
CA THR A 111 -19.85 -13.71 -2.43
C THR A 111 -18.34 -13.54 -2.62
N ALA A 112 -17.84 -12.31 -2.44
CA ALA A 112 -16.42 -12.04 -2.49
C ALA A 112 -15.65 -12.83 -1.42
N MET A 113 -16.20 -12.91 -0.21
CA MET A 113 -15.62 -13.67 0.89
C MET A 113 -15.46 -15.15 0.50
N ALA A 114 -16.52 -15.75 -0.04
CA ALA A 114 -16.50 -17.15 -0.43
C ALA A 114 -15.48 -17.41 -1.55
N ASP A 115 -15.43 -16.54 -2.54
CA ASP A 115 -14.49 -16.68 -3.67
C ASP A 115 -13.04 -16.64 -3.19
N VAL A 116 -12.72 -15.70 -2.29
CA VAL A 116 -11.38 -15.54 -1.76
C VAL A 116 -11.01 -16.71 -0.85
N CYS A 117 -11.94 -17.17 -0.02
CA CYS A 117 -11.72 -18.33 0.85
C CYS A 117 -11.45 -19.58 0.02
N GLU A 118 -12.17 -19.77 -1.08
CA GLU A 118 -11.94 -20.90 -1.97
C GLU A 118 -10.53 -20.88 -2.55
N LYS A 119 -10.05 -19.71 -3.00
CA LYS A 119 -8.69 -19.57 -3.50
C LYS A 119 -7.66 -19.88 -2.43
N ALA A 120 -7.87 -19.40 -1.21
CA ALA A 120 -6.96 -19.65 -0.09
C ALA A 120 -6.92 -21.15 0.26
N MET A 121 -8.06 -21.79 0.25
CA MET A 121 -8.17 -23.22 0.52
C MET A 121 -7.44 -24.07 -0.55
N MET A 122 -7.53 -23.69 -1.81
CA MET A 122 -6.85 -24.37 -2.89
C MET A 122 -5.34 -24.30 -2.73
N LEU A 123 -4.82 -23.13 -2.36
CA LEU A 123 -3.38 -22.96 -2.12
C LEU A 123 -2.91 -23.76 -0.91
N ASP A 124 -3.68 -23.75 0.16
CA ASP A 124 -3.35 -24.50 1.38
C ASP A 124 -3.44 -26.00 1.14
N GLY A 125 -4.46 -26.45 0.38
CA GLY A 125 -4.62 -27.84 0.00
C GLY A 125 -3.42 -28.38 -0.80
N ASP A 126 -2.89 -27.59 -1.72
CA ASP A 126 -1.70 -27.95 -2.48
C ASP A 126 -0.49 -28.11 -1.57
N ASN A 127 -0.36 -27.26 -0.55
CA ASN A 127 0.73 -27.37 0.43
C ASN A 127 0.62 -28.64 1.28
N VAL A 128 -0.59 -29.04 1.63
CA VAL A 128 -0.83 -30.21 2.48
C VAL A 128 -0.55 -31.52 1.73
N GLN A 129 -0.73 -31.51 0.41
CA GLN A 129 -0.52 -32.71 -0.40
C GLN A 129 0.95 -33.06 -0.65
N VAL A 130 1.85 -32.18 -0.26
CA VAL A 130 3.28 -32.44 -0.35
C VAL A 130 3.72 -33.26 0.85
#